data_74155fcb3a7523a047478fe23d34faaa
#
_entry.id   74155fcb3a7523a047478fe23d34faaa
#
_cell.length_a   1.000
_cell.length_b   1.000
_cell.length_c   1.000
_cell.angle_alpha   90.00
_cell.angle_beta   90.00
_cell.angle_gamma   90.00
#
_symmetry.space_group_name_H-M   'P 1'
#
loop_
_entity.id
_entity.type
_entity.pdbx_description
1 polymer ?
#
loop_
_entity_poly.entity_id
_entity_poly.type
_entity_poly.pdbx_seq_one_letter_code
_entity_poly.pdbx_strand_id
1 'polypeptide(L)'
;IPMTPVEKKLFLDIYQVTRDGPEIYERRKRVQHIISDLMQLNPSQDHISFSLHHTEGNMKVIRGAHAIRLAVKQIIEREAFSQNQPRIWMRVPPCELIDISLIALTCAGAPEPVEWIHILSMDSGNNPVHQNENLELLRNVLPFCYLSNLKYQPHYYYETKENRVDVMQTMPFYILTSESLLNINLEAKTAILSMSAELLNFFNEEFLRQKQ
;
A
#
# COMPACT_ATOMS: atom_id res chain seq x y z
N ILE A 1 -37.57 -29.64 6.29
CA ILE A 1 -37.45 -28.87 5.02
C ILE A 1 -35.96 -28.64 4.82
N PRO A 2 -35.35 -29.08 3.70
CA PRO A 2 -33.93 -28.87 3.47
C PRO A 2 -33.69 -27.36 3.27
N MET A 3 -32.67 -26.84 3.95
CA MET A 3 -32.23 -25.45 3.80
C MET A 3 -31.69 -25.19 2.38
N THR A 4 -32.02 -24.06 1.84
CA THR A 4 -31.41 -23.58 0.57
C THR A 4 -29.91 -23.24 0.80
N PRO A 5 -29.08 -23.22 -0.25
CA PRO A 5 -27.67 -22.84 -0.12
C PRO A 5 -27.48 -21.44 0.51
N VAL A 6 -28.38 -20.50 0.25
CA VAL A 6 -28.36 -19.15 0.81
C VAL A 6 -28.65 -19.16 2.30
N GLU A 7 -29.69 -19.90 2.73
CA GLU A 7 -30.05 -20.05 4.15
C GLU A 7 -28.96 -20.76 4.94
N LYS A 8 -28.33 -21.79 4.34
CA LYS A 8 -27.21 -22.50 4.95
C LYS A 8 -26.01 -21.58 5.15
N LYS A 9 -25.70 -20.73 4.17
CA LYS A 9 -24.61 -19.74 4.29
C LYS A 9 -24.90 -18.73 5.38
N LEU A 10 -26.12 -18.17 5.40
CA LEU A 10 -26.55 -17.21 6.42
C LEU A 10 -26.51 -17.82 7.83
N PHE A 11 -26.96 -19.05 7.97
CA PHE A 11 -26.88 -19.77 9.25
C PHE A 11 -25.45 -19.98 9.74
N LEU A 12 -24.54 -20.37 8.83
CA LEU A 12 -23.13 -20.53 9.16
C LEU A 12 -22.46 -19.20 9.54
N ASP A 13 -22.81 -18.12 8.85
CA ASP A 13 -22.30 -16.78 9.16
C ASP A 13 -22.76 -16.33 10.56
N ILE A 14 -24.04 -16.48 10.87
CA ILE A 14 -24.60 -16.16 12.20
C ILE A 14 -23.94 -17.03 13.28
N TYR A 15 -23.81 -18.32 13.03
CA TYR A 15 -23.17 -19.25 13.99
C TYR A 15 -21.72 -18.84 14.27
N GLN A 16 -20.94 -18.49 13.23
CA GLN A 16 -19.56 -18.07 13.40
C GLN A 16 -19.44 -16.74 14.16
N VAL A 17 -20.30 -15.77 13.85
CA VAL A 17 -20.36 -14.48 14.58
C VAL A 17 -20.70 -14.72 16.06
N THR A 18 -21.64 -15.61 16.33
CA THR A 18 -22.06 -15.91 17.72
C THR A 18 -20.98 -16.64 18.49
N ARG A 19 -20.24 -17.56 17.85
CA ARG A 19 -19.20 -18.35 18.48
C ARG A 19 -17.91 -17.58 18.73
N ASP A 20 -17.45 -16.85 17.72
CA ASP A 20 -16.11 -16.25 17.71
C ASP A 20 -16.15 -14.75 18.04
N GLY A 21 -17.33 -14.13 18.07
CA GLY A 21 -17.53 -12.69 18.18
C GLY A 21 -17.42 -11.97 16.83
N PRO A 22 -18.09 -10.79 16.69
CA PRO A 22 -18.16 -10.08 15.44
C PRO A 22 -16.78 -9.62 14.93
N GLU A 23 -15.90 -9.22 15.80
CA GLU A 23 -14.55 -8.76 15.43
C GLU A 23 -13.69 -9.88 14.83
N ILE A 24 -13.70 -11.07 15.45
CA ILE A 24 -12.93 -12.22 14.97
C ILE A 24 -13.51 -12.74 13.67
N TYR A 25 -14.84 -12.73 13.52
CA TYR A 25 -15.51 -13.09 12.29
C TYR A 25 -15.12 -12.16 11.13
N GLU A 26 -15.21 -10.85 11.33
CA GLU A 26 -14.82 -9.86 10.30
C GLU A 26 -13.35 -9.97 9.94
N ARG A 27 -12.47 -10.18 10.92
CA ARG A 27 -11.04 -10.41 10.67
C ARG A 27 -10.80 -11.64 9.80
N ARG A 28 -11.48 -12.76 10.11
CA ARG A 28 -11.37 -14.00 9.34
C ARG A 28 -11.90 -13.83 7.92
N LYS A 29 -12.99 -13.11 7.75
CA LYS A 29 -13.57 -12.79 6.45
C LYS A 29 -12.63 -11.93 5.60
N ARG A 30 -11.96 -10.93 6.20
CA ARG A 30 -10.94 -10.13 5.51
C ARG A 30 -9.75 -10.99 5.07
N VAL A 31 -9.27 -11.89 5.93
CA VAL A 31 -8.19 -12.84 5.56
C VAL A 31 -8.63 -13.76 4.43
N GLN A 32 -9.88 -14.26 4.44
CA GLN A 32 -10.42 -15.07 3.35
C GLN A 32 -10.53 -14.29 2.05
N HIS A 33 -10.92 -13.01 2.08
CA HIS A 33 -10.90 -12.14 0.91
C HIS A 33 -9.49 -11.96 0.36
N ILE A 34 -8.50 -11.68 1.22
CA ILE A 34 -7.09 -11.57 0.81
C ILE A 34 -6.62 -12.86 0.15
N ILE A 35 -6.92 -14.03 0.72
CA ILE A 35 -6.57 -15.32 0.15
C ILE A 35 -7.31 -15.55 -1.17
N SER A 36 -8.58 -15.19 -1.27
CA SER A 36 -9.37 -15.29 -2.49
C SER A 36 -8.82 -14.40 -3.60
N ASP A 37 -8.46 -13.17 -3.25
CA ASP A 37 -7.86 -12.22 -4.19
C ASP A 37 -6.47 -12.69 -4.65
N LEU A 38 -5.68 -13.29 -3.75
CA LEU A 38 -4.41 -13.95 -4.08
C LEU A 38 -4.59 -15.17 -4.99
N MET A 39 -5.68 -15.94 -4.81
CA MET A 39 -5.99 -17.08 -5.66
C MET A 39 -6.57 -16.67 -7.04
N GLN A 40 -7.24 -15.51 -7.12
CA GLN A 40 -7.71 -14.93 -8.38
C GLN A 40 -6.60 -14.23 -9.18
N LEU A 41 -5.47 -13.94 -8.56
CA LEU A 41 -4.22 -13.55 -9.23
C LEU A 41 -3.57 -14.80 -9.88
N ASN A 42 -4.35 -15.51 -10.69
CA ASN A 42 -3.82 -16.61 -11.50
C ASN A 42 -2.86 -16.01 -12.53
N PRO A 43 -1.55 -16.32 -12.52
CA PRO A 43 -0.55 -15.65 -13.35
C PRO A 43 -0.69 -15.96 -14.85
N SER A 44 -1.75 -16.64 -15.26
CA SER A 44 -1.89 -17.19 -16.62
C SER A 44 -2.89 -16.48 -17.55
N GLN A 45 -3.57 -15.40 -17.16
CA GLN A 45 -4.60 -14.84 -18.04
C GLN A 45 -4.64 -13.33 -18.29
N ASP A 46 -3.86 -12.50 -17.61
CA ASP A 46 -3.77 -11.10 -17.99
C ASP A 46 -2.31 -10.68 -18.26
N HIS A 47 -1.76 -11.20 -19.36
CA HIS A 47 -0.66 -10.54 -20.06
C HIS A 47 -1.17 -9.26 -20.75
N ILE A 48 -1.74 -8.34 -20.00
CA ILE A 48 -1.54 -6.94 -20.32
C ILE A 48 -0.10 -6.69 -19.92
N SER A 49 0.80 -6.98 -20.85
CA SER A 49 2.20 -6.62 -20.73
C SER A 49 2.25 -5.08 -20.66
N PHE A 50 2.16 -4.59 -19.45
CA PHE A 50 2.52 -3.23 -19.14
C PHE A 50 4.05 -3.21 -19.20
N SER A 51 4.59 -3.27 -20.45
CA SER A 51 6.02 -3.27 -20.59
C SER A 51 6.50 -1.90 -20.16
N LEU A 52 7.27 -1.88 -19.08
CA LEU A 52 8.13 -0.75 -18.68
C LEU A 52 9.30 -0.62 -19.70
N HIS A 53 9.08 -1.04 -20.96
CA HIS A 53 10.07 -0.84 -22.00
C HIS A 53 10.18 0.66 -22.26
N HIS A 54 11.42 1.11 -22.28
CA HIS A 54 11.90 2.41 -22.65
C HIS A 54 11.01 3.09 -23.71
N THR A 55 9.99 3.81 -23.26
CA THR A 55 9.40 4.87 -24.08
C THR A 55 10.35 6.05 -23.97
N GLU A 56 10.61 6.72 -25.09
CA GLU A 56 11.42 7.93 -25.21
C GLU A 56 10.87 9.07 -24.35
N GLY A 57 10.97 8.94 -23.04
CA GLY A 57 10.55 9.92 -22.05
C GLY A 57 10.58 9.26 -20.69
N ASN A 58 11.41 9.79 -19.79
CA ASN A 58 11.58 9.30 -18.42
C ASN A 58 10.30 9.40 -17.56
N MET A 59 9.13 9.70 -18.14
CA MET A 59 7.86 9.90 -17.42
C MET A 59 6.68 9.26 -18.15
N LYS A 60 5.79 8.62 -17.36
CA LYS A 60 4.57 7.99 -17.85
C LYS A 60 3.38 8.36 -16.98
N VAL A 61 2.28 8.81 -17.60
CA VAL A 61 1.01 9.06 -16.91
C VAL A 61 0.18 7.77 -16.90
N ILE A 62 -0.29 7.39 -15.72
CA ILE A 62 -1.10 6.19 -15.45
C ILE A 62 -2.48 6.65 -15.02
N ARG A 63 -3.54 6.06 -15.57
CA ARG A 63 -4.92 6.44 -15.26
C ARG A 63 -5.75 5.22 -14.88
N GLY A 64 -6.56 5.37 -13.85
CA GLY A 64 -7.47 4.36 -13.34
C GLY A 64 -6.88 3.48 -12.25
N ALA A 65 -7.74 3.03 -11.33
CA ALA A 65 -7.35 2.30 -10.12
C ALA A 65 -6.59 1.01 -10.43
N HIS A 66 -7.05 0.23 -11.40
CA HIS A 66 -6.41 -1.04 -11.77
C HIS A 66 -4.98 -0.82 -12.32
N ALA A 67 -4.80 0.16 -13.22
CA ALA A 67 -3.49 0.46 -13.79
C ALA A 67 -2.50 0.97 -12.72
N ILE A 68 -2.97 1.74 -11.74
CA ILE A 68 -2.15 2.19 -10.61
C ILE A 68 -1.72 1.01 -9.75
N ARG A 69 -2.65 0.11 -9.37
CA ARG A 69 -2.30 -1.10 -8.59
C ARG A 69 -1.27 -1.96 -9.30
N LEU A 70 -1.43 -2.14 -10.61
CA LEU A 70 -0.47 -2.89 -11.42
C LEU A 70 0.90 -2.23 -11.45
N ALA A 71 0.96 -0.89 -11.62
CA ALA A 71 2.20 -0.14 -11.59
C ALA A 71 2.89 -0.24 -10.23
N VAL A 72 2.14 -0.09 -9.11
CA VAL A 72 2.65 -0.28 -7.75
C VAL A 72 3.25 -1.67 -7.60
N LYS A 73 2.50 -2.72 -7.96
CA LYS A 73 2.99 -4.10 -7.90
C LYS A 73 4.31 -4.26 -8.63
N GLN A 74 4.39 -3.78 -9.89
CA GLN A 74 5.58 -3.93 -10.72
C GLN A 74 6.80 -3.21 -10.17
N ILE A 75 6.66 -1.96 -9.69
CA ILE A 75 7.80 -1.22 -9.13
C ILE A 75 8.28 -1.83 -7.81
N ILE A 76 7.36 -2.33 -6.98
CA ILE A 76 7.68 -3.00 -5.71
C ILE A 76 8.37 -4.35 -5.97
N GLU A 77 7.84 -5.17 -6.87
CA GLU A 77 8.47 -6.44 -7.25
C GLU A 77 9.86 -6.22 -7.81
N ARG A 78 10.02 -5.24 -8.72
CA ARG A 78 11.31 -4.92 -9.30
C ARG A 78 12.33 -4.49 -8.25
N GLU A 79 11.93 -3.65 -7.30
CA GLU A 79 12.80 -3.21 -6.21
C GLU A 79 13.13 -4.35 -5.25
N ALA A 80 12.12 -5.08 -4.77
CA ALA A 80 12.28 -6.15 -3.79
C ALA A 80 13.20 -7.29 -4.29
N PHE A 81 13.20 -7.56 -5.59
CA PHE A 81 14.04 -8.58 -6.22
C PHE A 81 15.29 -7.99 -6.92
N SER A 82 15.62 -6.72 -6.65
CA SER A 82 16.87 -6.13 -7.12
C SER A 82 18.07 -6.71 -6.37
N GLN A 83 19.24 -6.68 -7.01
CA GLN A 83 20.49 -7.18 -6.40
C GLN A 83 21.18 -6.15 -5.48
N ASN A 84 20.65 -4.95 -5.40
CA ASN A 84 21.28 -3.83 -4.70
C ASN A 84 20.40 -3.35 -3.56
N GLN A 85 20.64 -3.82 -2.33
CA GLN A 85 20.00 -3.32 -1.10
C GLN A 85 18.61 -2.69 -1.33
N PRO A 86 17.58 -3.51 -1.52
CA PRO A 86 16.27 -3.03 -1.95
C PRO A 86 15.67 -2.08 -0.91
N ARG A 87 15.18 -0.93 -1.37
CA ARG A 87 14.61 0.10 -0.50
C ARG A 87 13.33 0.67 -1.08
N ILE A 88 12.33 0.84 -0.22
CA ILE A 88 11.06 1.45 -0.55
C ILE A 88 10.81 2.58 0.43
N TRP A 89 10.66 3.78 -0.07
CA TRP A 89 10.26 4.93 0.72
C TRP A 89 8.89 5.36 0.26
N MET A 90 7.95 5.40 1.20
CA MET A 90 6.56 5.59 0.85
C MET A 90 5.90 6.63 1.74
N ARG A 91 5.14 7.53 1.12
CA ARG A 91 4.19 8.42 1.76
C ARG A 91 2.83 8.23 1.10
N VAL A 92 2.13 7.18 1.48
CA VAL A 92 0.78 6.85 0.98
C VAL A 92 -0.02 6.24 2.12
N PRO A 93 -1.22 6.75 2.45
CA PRO A 93 -2.06 6.11 3.45
C PRO A 93 -2.55 4.75 2.96
N PRO A 94 -2.86 3.82 3.87
CA PRO A 94 -3.60 2.61 3.52
C PRO A 94 -4.89 2.98 2.80
N CYS A 95 -5.09 2.48 1.59
CA CYS A 95 -6.27 2.80 0.79
C CYS A 95 -6.57 1.72 -0.24
N GLU A 96 -7.73 1.80 -0.87
CA GLU A 96 -8.12 0.83 -1.91
C GLU A 96 -7.18 0.74 -3.11
N LEU A 97 -6.44 1.82 -3.42
CA LEU A 97 -5.49 1.84 -4.53
C LEU A 97 -4.16 1.19 -4.19
N ILE A 98 -3.80 1.13 -2.91
CA ILE A 98 -2.49 0.68 -2.44
C ILE A 98 -2.70 -0.38 -1.37
N ASP A 99 -2.55 -1.63 -1.77
CA ASP A 99 -2.59 -2.76 -0.85
C ASP A 99 -1.25 -2.91 -0.13
N ILE A 100 -1.17 -2.30 1.05
CA ILE A 100 0.04 -2.32 1.89
C ILE A 100 0.38 -3.75 2.33
N SER A 101 -0.62 -4.59 2.55
CA SER A 101 -0.40 -5.98 2.95
C SER A 101 0.26 -6.78 1.82
N LEU A 102 -0.16 -6.55 0.58
CA LEU A 102 0.46 -7.18 -0.59
C LEU A 102 1.91 -6.71 -0.77
N ILE A 103 2.17 -5.41 -0.57
CA ILE A 103 3.54 -4.87 -0.60
C ILE A 103 4.40 -5.55 0.47
N ALA A 104 3.91 -5.64 1.72
CA ALA A 104 4.63 -6.28 2.82
C ALA A 104 4.94 -7.75 2.54
N LEU A 105 3.98 -8.51 1.99
CA LEU A 105 4.17 -9.90 1.61
C LEU A 105 5.19 -10.07 0.48
N THR A 106 5.15 -9.19 -0.53
CA THR A 106 6.12 -9.17 -1.63
C THR A 106 7.54 -8.94 -1.10
N CYS A 107 7.70 -7.95 -0.22
CA CYS A 107 8.99 -7.65 0.41
C CYS A 107 9.48 -8.77 1.33
N ALA A 108 8.59 -9.42 2.07
CA ALA A 108 8.94 -10.54 2.94
C ALA A 108 9.41 -11.78 2.15
N GLY A 109 8.96 -11.93 0.90
CA GLY A 109 9.38 -12.99 -0.03
C GLY A 109 10.66 -12.66 -0.81
N ALA A 110 11.25 -11.49 -0.64
CA ALA A 110 12.47 -11.07 -1.32
C ALA A 110 13.70 -11.88 -0.87
N PRO A 111 14.72 -12.07 -1.74
CA PRO A 111 15.95 -12.78 -1.39
C PRO A 111 16.80 -12.03 -0.37
N GLU A 112 16.78 -10.69 -0.40
CA GLU A 112 17.48 -9.81 0.51
C GLU A 112 16.49 -9.00 1.35
N PRO A 113 16.85 -8.61 2.60
CA PRO A 113 16.00 -7.80 3.45
C PRO A 113 15.70 -6.44 2.81
N VAL A 114 14.41 -6.16 2.59
CA VAL A 114 13.94 -4.89 2.03
C VAL A 114 13.84 -3.83 3.13
N GLU A 115 14.48 -2.68 2.94
CA GLU A 115 14.27 -1.51 3.77
C GLU A 115 13.01 -0.77 3.31
N TRP A 116 11.97 -0.74 4.15
CA TRP A 116 10.74 -0.01 3.85
C TRP A 116 10.49 1.05 4.90
N ILE A 117 10.69 2.31 4.52
CA ILE A 117 10.35 3.47 5.35
C ILE A 117 9.00 4.01 4.89
N HIS A 118 8.06 4.13 5.82
CA HIS A 118 6.69 4.53 5.54
C HIS A 118 6.31 5.74 6.39
N ILE A 119 6.08 6.88 5.74
CA ILE A 119 5.60 8.11 6.39
C ILE A 119 4.08 8.08 6.39
N LEU A 120 3.49 8.12 7.57
CA LEU A 120 2.06 8.02 7.81
C LEU A 120 1.54 9.27 8.51
N SER A 121 0.50 9.87 7.94
CA SER A 121 -0.23 10.97 8.56
C SER A 121 -1.18 10.44 9.63
N MET A 122 -1.17 11.06 10.78
CA MET A 122 -2.13 10.86 11.85
C MET A 122 -2.92 12.14 12.07
N ASP A 123 -4.21 12.02 12.32
CA ASP A 123 -5.03 13.18 12.69
C ASP A 123 -4.72 13.58 14.13
N SER A 124 -4.46 14.86 14.34
CA SER A 124 -4.22 15.46 15.67
C SER A 124 -5.51 15.86 16.40
N GLY A 125 -6.67 15.64 15.79
CA GLY A 125 -7.97 16.03 16.36
C GLY A 125 -8.33 15.25 17.62
N ASN A 126 -8.92 15.96 18.61
CA ASN A 126 -9.44 15.34 19.83
C ASN A 126 -10.80 14.63 19.60
N ASN A 127 -11.24 14.46 18.34
CA ASN A 127 -12.48 13.77 18.03
C ASN A 127 -12.28 12.26 18.17
N PRO A 128 -13.15 11.53 18.91
CA PRO A 128 -13.07 10.08 19.05
C PRO A 128 -13.06 9.32 17.73
N VAL A 129 -13.69 9.84 16.69
CA VAL A 129 -13.69 9.24 15.35
C VAL A 129 -12.27 9.22 14.78
N HIS A 130 -11.53 10.32 14.84
CA HIS A 130 -10.16 10.42 14.35
C HIS A 130 -9.17 9.59 15.17
N GLN A 131 -9.41 9.48 16.48
CA GLN A 131 -8.61 8.59 17.32
C GLN A 131 -8.79 7.11 16.92
N ASN A 132 -10.01 6.70 16.56
CA ASN A 132 -10.26 5.36 16.04
C ASN A 132 -9.59 5.12 14.69
N GLU A 133 -9.58 6.11 13.79
CA GLU A 133 -8.87 6.03 12.51
C GLU A 133 -7.36 5.85 12.70
N ASN A 134 -6.77 6.59 13.64
CA ASN A 134 -5.36 6.43 13.99
C ASN A 134 -5.05 5.02 14.56
N LEU A 135 -5.92 4.49 15.42
CA LEU A 135 -5.78 3.13 15.95
C LEU A 135 -5.92 2.05 14.86
N GLU A 136 -6.86 2.22 13.95
CA GLU A 136 -7.00 1.32 12.78
C GLU A 136 -5.76 1.38 11.88
N LEU A 137 -5.21 2.57 11.66
CA LEU A 137 -3.96 2.74 10.93
C LEU A 137 -2.82 1.95 11.58
N LEU A 138 -2.61 2.13 12.89
CA LEU A 138 -1.59 1.41 13.65
C LEU A 138 -1.81 -0.10 13.58
N ARG A 139 -3.04 -0.57 13.78
CA ARG A 139 -3.39 -1.99 13.69
C ARG A 139 -3.04 -2.61 12.35
N ASN A 140 -3.18 -1.84 11.26
CA ASN A 140 -2.91 -2.33 9.91
C ASN A 140 -1.41 -2.41 9.59
N VAL A 141 -0.57 -1.57 10.20
CA VAL A 141 0.85 -1.47 9.84
C VAL A 141 1.80 -2.13 10.85
N LEU A 142 1.44 -2.18 12.14
CA LEU A 142 2.29 -2.79 13.16
C LEU A 142 2.72 -4.24 12.89
N PRO A 143 1.87 -5.12 12.31
CA PRO A 143 2.29 -6.48 12.00
C PRO A 143 3.50 -6.58 11.07
N PHE A 144 3.73 -5.56 10.24
CA PHE A 144 4.85 -5.57 9.27
C PHE A 144 6.21 -5.41 9.95
N CYS A 145 6.26 -4.80 11.14
CA CYS A 145 7.48 -4.69 11.93
C CYS A 145 8.06 -6.04 12.36
N TYR A 146 7.27 -7.11 12.29
CA TYR A 146 7.64 -8.46 12.74
C TYR A 146 7.95 -9.42 11.58
N LEU A 147 7.92 -8.95 10.32
CA LEU A 147 8.27 -9.78 9.17
C LEU A 147 9.80 -9.88 9.04
N SER A 148 10.33 -11.10 8.96
CA SER A 148 11.76 -11.39 9.06
C SER A 148 12.61 -10.76 7.95
N ASN A 149 12.09 -10.71 6.70
CA ASN A 149 12.81 -10.16 5.55
C ASN A 149 12.41 -8.73 5.22
N LEU A 150 11.71 -8.06 6.14
CA LEU A 150 11.25 -6.70 5.95
C LEU A 150 11.73 -5.82 7.09
N LYS A 151 12.59 -4.86 6.78
CA LYS A 151 13.00 -3.82 7.73
C LYS A 151 12.00 -2.66 7.65
N TYR A 152 10.77 -2.90 8.14
CA TYR A 152 9.70 -1.91 8.11
C TYR A 152 9.89 -0.88 9.22
N GLN A 153 9.90 0.40 8.84
CA GLN A 153 10.07 1.55 9.73
C GLN A 153 8.95 2.56 9.49
N PRO A 154 7.84 2.50 10.26
CA PRO A 154 6.80 3.52 10.18
C PRO A 154 7.23 4.80 10.90
N HIS A 155 7.05 5.93 10.24
CA HIS A 155 7.22 7.26 10.79
C HIS A 155 5.87 7.97 10.82
N TYR A 156 5.46 8.43 11.98
CA TYR A 156 4.16 9.07 12.16
C TYR A 156 4.32 10.58 12.32
N TYR A 157 3.52 11.35 11.62
CA TYR A 157 3.44 12.79 11.81
C TYR A 157 1.98 13.20 11.99
N TYR A 158 1.76 14.25 12.78
CA TYR A 158 0.44 14.79 13.00
C TYR A 158 0.17 15.92 12.02
N GLU A 159 -0.88 15.82 11.21
CA GLU A 159 -1.33 16.92 10.36
C GLU A 159 -2.13 17.91 11.20
N THR A 160 -1.61 19.13 11.30
CA THR A 160 -2.41 20.27 11.76
C THR A 160 -2.94 21.02 10.54
N LYS A 161 -4.14 21.63 10.65
CA LYS A 161 -4.73 22.42 9.56
C LYS A 161 -3.81 23.56 9.08
N GLU A 162 -2.90 24.01 9.93
CA GLU A 162 -1.94 25.08 9.67
C GLU A 162 -0.73 24.64 8.86
N ASN A 163 -0.33 23.36 8.94
CA ASN A 163 0.83 22.82 8.22
C ASN A 163 0.52 22.35 6.77
N ARG A 164 -0.71 22.58 6.30
CA ARG A 164 -1.14 22.18 4.96
C ARG A 164 -0.59 23.04 3.82
N VAL A 165 0.27 24.00 4.08
CA VAL A 165 0.79 24.96 3.07
C VAL A 165 2.11 24.51 2.46
N ASP A 166 2.42 23.22 2.45
CA ASP A 166 3.66 22.73 1.87
C ASP A 166 3.55 22.55 0.34
N VAL A 167 4.63 22.84 -0.36
CA VAL A 167 4.76 22.84 -1.83
C VAL A 167 4.40 21.49 -2.47
N MET A 168 4.34 20.42 -1.68
CA MET A 168 3.94 19.07 -2.07
C MET A 168 2.41 18.84 -2.14
N GLN A 169 1.58 19.86 -1.95
CA GLN A 169 0.11 19.70 -1.89
C GLN A 169 -0.52 19.23 -3.21
N THR A 170 0.16 19.38 -4.33
CA THR A 170 -0.35 18.89 -5.63
C THR A 170 -0.11 17.40 -5.85
N MET A 171 0.86 16.79 -5.14
CA MET A 171 1.19 15.36 -5.23
C MET A 171 1.65 14.83 -3.86
N PRO A 172 0.77 14.79 -2.86
CA PRO A 172 1.15 14.47 -1.47
C PRO A 172 1.54 13.01 -1.27
N PHE A 173 1.19 12.14 -2.22
CA PHE A 173 1.37 10.70 -2.09
C PHE A 173 2.34 10.18 -3.14
N TYR A 174 3.35 9.45 -2.68
CA TYR A 174 4.34 8.87 -3.58
C TYR A 174 4.96 7.59 -3.03
N ILE A 175 5.48 6.80 -3.94
CA ILE A 175 6.33 5.63 -3.67
C ILE A 175 7.64 5.88 -4.42
N LEU A 176 8.75 5.82 -3.68
CA LEU A 176 10.09 6.03 -4.18
C LEU A 176 10.89 4.75 -3.97
N THR A 177 11.51 4.27 -5.02
CA THR A 177 12.44 3.14 -5.03
C THR A 177 13.82 3.60 -5.50
N SER A 178 14.78 2.70 -5.64
CA SER A 178 16.11 3.04 -6.15
C SER A 178 16.10 3.59 -7.59
N GLU A 179 15.15 3.13 -8.42
CA GLU A 179 15.10 3.43 -9.85
C GLU A 179 13.84 4.15 -10.31
N SER A 180 12.83 4.28 -9.45
CA SER A 180 11.54 4.84 -9.87
C SER A 180 10.84 5.64 -8.79
N LEU A 181 10.11 6.65 -9.23
CA LEU A 181 9.22 7.48 -8.44
C LEU A 181 7.81 7.37 -9.01
N LEU A 182 6.86 6.93 -8.20
CA LEU A 182 5.44 6.93 -8.53
C LEU A 182 4.72 7.98 -7.68
N ASN A 183 4.34 9.09 -8.29
CA ASN A 183 3.48 10.11 -7.69
C ASN A 183 2.02 9.76 -7.94
N ILE A 184 1.19 9.81 -6.90
CA ILE A 184 -0.20 9.32 -6.95
C ILE A 184 -1.15 10.43 -6.52
N ASN A 185 -2.16 10.68 -7.35
CA ASN A 185 -3.33 11.46 -6.98
C ASN A 185 -4.47 10.47 -6.69
N LEU A 186 -4.79 10.28 -5.40
CA LEU A 186 -5.79 9.32 -4.95
C LEU A 186 -7.20 9.70 -5.40
N GLU A 187 -7.55 10.98 -5.36
CA GLU A 187 -8.88 11.49 -5.74
C GLU A 187 -9.14 11.31 -7.24
N ALA A 188 -8.20 11.76 -8.07
CA ALA A 188 -8.31 11.66 -9.52
C ALA A 188 -8.05 10.25 -10.06
N LYS A 189 -7.59 9.32 -9.22
CA LYS A 189 -7.14 7.96 -9.60
C LYS A 189 -6.17 8.02 -10.77
N THR A 190 -5.18 8.91 -10.67
CA THR A 190 -4.09 9.09 -11.64
C THR A 190 -2.75 9.00 -10.95
N ALA A 191 -1.72 8.59 -11.67
CA ALA A 191 -0.35 8.58 -11.17
C ALA A 191 0.63 8.98 -12.27
N ILE A 192 1.79 9.45 -11.86
CA ILE A 192 2.93 9.75 -12.73
C ILE A 192 4.09 8.88 -12.30
N LEU A 193 4.51 7.97 -13.15
CA LEU A 193 5.73 7.18 -12.97
C LEU A 193 6.88 7.91 -13.66
N SER A 194 7.96 8.15 -12.90
CA SER A 194 9.20 8.76 -13.40
C SER A 194 10.41 7.89 -13.06
N MET A 195 11.36 7.86 -13.96
CA MET A 195 12.70 7.26 -13.81
C MET A 195 13.79 8.34 -13.98
N SER A 196 13.46 9.62 -13.88
CA SER A 196 14.41 10.71 -13.98
C SER A 196 15.30 10.76 -12.75
N ALA A 197 16.61 10.68 -12.93
CA ALA A 197 17.60 10.77 -11.85
C ALA A 197 17.48 12.08 -11.06
N GLU A 198 17.16 13.19 -11.72
CA GLU A 198 16.98 14.50 -11.08
C GLU A 198 15.79 14.49 -10.13
N LEU A 199 14.64 13.93 -10.57
CA LEU A 199 13.44 13.82 -9.74
C LEU A 199 13.66 12.82 -8.59
N LEU A 200 14.31 11.70 -8.85
CA LEU A 200 14.65 10.73 -7.81
C LEU A 200 15.53 11.36 -6.72
N ASN A 201 16.56 12.11 -7.10
CA ASN A 201 17.42 12.79 -6.13
C ASN A 201 16.66 13.87 -5.35
N PHE A 202 15.85 14.68 -6.00
CA PHE A 202 15.01 15.68 -5.35
C PHE A 202 14.08 15.04 -4.29
N PHE A 203 13.36 13.96 -4.66
CA PHE A 203 12.46 13.28 -3.74
C PHE A 203 13.19 12.52 -2.63
N ASN A 204 14.39 12.01 -2.89
CA ASN A 204 15.26 11.43 -1.87
C ASN A 204 15.61 12.47 -0.77
N GLU A 205 16.06 13.65 -1.18
CA GLU A 205 16.39 14.73 -0.26
C GLU A 205 15.17 15.19 0.54
N GLU A 206 14.03 15.36 -0.14
CA GLU A 206 12.78 15.78 0.49
C GLU A 206 12.27 14.74 1.49
N PHE A 207 12.33 13.46 1.14
CA PHE A 207 11.94 12.37 2.03
C PHE A 207 12.82 12.33 3.29
N LEU A 208 14.14 12.48 3.15
CA LEU A 208 15.06 12.52 4.28
C LEU A 208 14.80 13.74 5.20
N ARG A 209 14.38 14.87 4.64
CA ARG A 209 13.99 16.06 5.41
C ARG A 209 12.72 15.82 6.22
N GLN A 210 11.74 15.12 5.65
CA GLN A 210 10.47 14.78 6.33
C GLN A 210 10.65 13.73 7.43
N LYS A 211 11.71 12.91 7.36
CA LYS A 211 12.01 11.89 8.36
C LYS A 211 12.60 12.47 9.66
N GLN A 212 13.18 13.67 9.62
CA GLN A 212 13.77 14.34 10.80
C GLN A 212 12.70 14.95 11.70
#